data_a710dcba3aa2e969fa14c26752249235
#
_entry.id   a710dcba3aa2e969fa14c26752249235
#
_cell.length_a   1.000
_cell.length_b   1.000
_cell.length_c   1.000
_cell.angle_alpha   90.00
_cell.angle_beta   90.00
_cell.angle_gamma   90.00
#
_symmetry.space_group_name_H-M   'P 1'
#
loop_
_entity.id
_entity.type
_entity.pdbx_description
1 polymer ?
#
loop_
_entity_poly.entity_id
_entity_poly.type
_entity_poly.pdbx_seq_one_letter_code
_entity_poly.pdbx_strand_id
1 'polypeptide(L)'
;MKTKILRTVLVLILISIYSNINAETVFFDSKNIKIDGESNMIFATEGVANIPSKNLKIIGEKFIYDKSNSELIIFDNVKYIDDKQDVIIESQKMIYNELDNKVFSQSETFLELENKYEIKSSNILFDRNLNIISSSEITEINDNTANKFVFENGLIFDTIKEIISSEKILIKDQNLNIYSFENSKLNLKDNEVAGKDVKVDFVDNFFGNENNDPILKGSSIVSNNQNTKIYKTVFSTCNKKNKNCRGWELQSELFTHNKTKKLFEYEKSWLKIFEKKIVYLPYFNHPDPTVKRKSGFLTPFYKGSSNLGSSVTVPYFYSISNSKDFTFKPRFYFDNDYIFQSEYREAFKNSNLIADFSLNRKDNTSSHFFTELEGKFDDNTNYKIQVQNVTNDSYLKIHNIKEYTSLIDSESTLSSYISLEKDIDEDTKLDTTVKLYEDLSKEDSDKYQYIFPD
;
A
#
# COMPACT_ATOMS: atom_id res chain seq x y z
N MET A 1 -25.35 27.74 -78.20
CA MET A 1 -25.43 26.70 -77.16
C MET A 1 -24.32 26.79 -76.13
N LYS A 2 -23.07 27.16 -76.45
CA LYS A 2 -21.94 27.23 -75.49
C LYS A 2 -22.07 28.28 -74.40
N THR A 3 -22.73 29.40 -74.63
CA THR A 3 -22.86 30.51 -73.65
C THR A 3 -23.90 30.27 -72.56
N LYS A 4 -24.93 29.41 -72.81
CA LYS A 4 -25.93 29.03 -71.81
C LYS A 4 -25.40 28.02 -70.81
N ILE A 5 -24.55 27.06 -71.25
CA ILE A 5 -23.92 26.05 -70.40
C ILE A 5 -22.92 26.71 -69.46
N LEU A 6 -22.17 27.69 -69.91
CA LEU A 6 -21.18 28.39 -69.07
C LEU A 6 -21.86 29.20 -67.93
N ARG A 7 -23.03 29.85 -68.21
CA ARG A 7 -23.78 30.57 -67.19
C ARG A 7 -24.43 29.62 -66.16
N THR A 8 -24.91 28.45 -66.56
CA THR A 8 -25.50 27.47 -65.66
C THR A 8 -24.43 26.82 -64.77
N VAL A 9 -23.25 26.55 -65.28
CA VAL A 9 -22.12 26.04 -64.52
C VAL A 9 -21.58 27.08 -63.51
N LEU A 10 -21.57 28.39 -63.91
CA LEU A 10 -21.14 29.47 -63.01
C LEU A 10 -22.12 29.68 -61.85
N VAL A 11 -23.42 29.53 -62.08
CA VAL A 11 -24.46 29.62 -61.07
C VAL A 11 -24.45 28.39 -60.15
N LEU A 12 -24.17 27.20 -60.67
CA LEU A 12 -23.96 25.99 -59.83
C LEU A 12 -22.70 26.04 -59.00
N ILE A 13 -21.60 26.63 -59.49
CA ILE A 13 -20.39 26.84 -58.71
C ILE A 13 -20.59 27.94 -57.66
N LEU A 14 -21.37 28.99 -57.91
CA LEU A 14 -21.71 29.98 -56.90
C LEU A 14 -22.66 29.45 -55.83
N ILE A 15 -23.51 28.46 -56.13
CA ILE A 15 -24.39 27.81 -55.16
C ILE A 15 -23.60 26.77 -54.29
N SER A 16 -22.53 26.20 -54.83
CA SER A 16 -21.63 25.29 -54.07
C SER A 16 -20.65 25.99 -53.13
N ILE A 17 -20.53 27.32 -53.17
CA ILE A 17 -19.68 28.14 -52.27
C ILE A 17 -20.48 28.63 -51.05
N TYR A 18 -21.81 28.49 -51.03
CA TYR A 18 -22.53 28.57 -49.76
C TYR A 18 -22.25 27.31 -48.96
N SER A 19 -21.04 27.19 -48.44
CA SER A 19 -20.79 26.42 -47.24
C SER A 19 -21.77 26.95 -46.19
N ASN A 20 -22.71 26.13 -45.75
CA ASN A 20 -23.48 26.40 -44.58
C ASN A 20 -22.51 26.69 -43.42
N ILE A 21 -22.22 27.99 -43.24
CA ILE A 21 -21.77 28.47 -41.95
C ILE A 21 -23.01 28.30 -41.08
N ASN A 22 -23.19 27.13 -40.51
CA ASN A 22 -24.12 26.94 -39.41
C ASN A 22 -23.53 27.80 -38.29
N ALA A 23 -23.98 29.04 -38.19
CA ALA A 23 -23.74 29.86 -37.01
C ALA A 23 -24.38 29.06 -35.86
N GLU A 24 -23.57 28.51 -35.00
CA GLU A 24 -24.03 27.90 -33.78
C GLU A 24 -24.75 28.98 -32.99
N THR A 25 -25.99 28.76 -32.62
CA THR A 25 -26.79 29.78 -31.98
C THR A 25 -26.87 29.49 -30.50
N VAL A 26 -26.29 30.38 -29.69
CA VAL A 26 -26.47 30.38 -28.23
C VAL A 26 -27.87 30.93 -27.93
N PHE A 27 -28.71 30.12 -27.30
CA PHE A 27 -30.06 30.51 -26.87
C PHE A 27 -30.05 30.85 -25.39
N PHE A 28 -30.51 32.06 -25.06
CA PHE A 28 -30.63 32.48 -23.66
C PHE A 28 -32.09 32.33 -23.21
N ASP A 29 -32.27 31.56 -22.12
CA ASP A 29 -33.48 31.53 -21.33
C ASP A 29 -33.17 32.19 -19.98
N SER A 30 -33.49 33.47 -19.87
CA SER A 30 -33.03 34.31 -18.76
C SER A 30 -34.02 35.39 -18.41
N LYS A 31 -33.96 35.89 -17.18
CA LYS A 31 -34.88 36.86 -16.60
C LYS A 31 -34.86 38.20 -17.34
N ASN A 32 -33.67 38.66 -17.72
CA ASN A 32 -33.45 39.88 -18.48
C ASN A 32 -32.43 39.66 -19.58
N ILE A 33 -32.72 40.18 -20.81
CA ILE A 33 -31.74 40.19 -21.90
C ILE A 33 -31.63 41.60 -22.47
N LYS A 34 -30.42 42.08 -22.59
CA LYS A 34 -30.09 43.36 -23.27
C LYS A 34 -29.16 43.06 -24.43
N ILE A 35 -29.51 43.47 -25.62
CA ILE A 35 -28.73 43.35 -26.83
C ILE A 35 -28.19 44.74 -27.19
N ASP A 36 -26.88 44.86 -27.30
CA ASP A 36 -26.19 46.05 -27.79
C ASP A 36 -25.71 45.79 -29.23
N GLY A 37 -26.41 46.37 -30.17
CA GLY A 37 -26.14 46.18 -31.59
C GLY A 37 -24.90 46.92 -32.09
N GLU A 38 -24.42 47.95 -31.38
CA GLU A 38 -23.23 48.73 -31.78
C GLU A 38 -21.95 47.95 -31.39
N SER A 39 -21.97 47.32 -30.22
CA SER A 39 -20.82 46.51 -29.71
C SER A 39 -20.93 45.04 -30.05
N ASN A 40 -21.98 44.53 -30.68
CA ASN A 40 -22.27 43.13 -30.92
C ASN A 40 -22.29 42.26 -29.63
N MET A 41 -22.66 42.87 -28.51
CA MET A 41 -22.72 42.21 -27.20
C MET A 41 -24.15 41.85 -26.80
N ILE A 42 -24.27 40.69 -26.14
CA ILE A 42 -25.53 40.33 -25.45
C ILE A 42 -25.22 40.22 -23.95
N PHE A 43 -26.03 40.86 -23.14
CA PHE A 43 -26.01 40.78 -21.70
C PHE A 43 -27.27 40.07 -21.22
N ALA A 44 -27.13 38.99 -20.40
CA ALA A 44 -28.26 38.32 -19.80
C ALA A 44 -28.06 38.14 -18.29
N THR A 45 -29.14 38.05 -17.53
CA THR A 45 -29.08 37.88 -16.08
C THR A 45 -30.01 36.78 -15.61
N GLU A 46 -29.55 35.98 -14.63
CA GLU A 46 -30.28 34.88 -14.00
C GLU A 46 -30.97 33.95 -15.04
N GLY A 47 -30.23 32.94 -15.48
CA GLY A 47 -30.81 32.05 -16.51
C GLY A 47 -29.87 30.95 -16.98
N VAL A 48 -30.14 30.54 -18.23
CA VAL A 48 -29.44 29.42 -18.86
C VAL A 48 -29.07 29.83 -20.30
N ALA A 49 -27.85 29.57 -20.68
CA ALA A 49 -27.40 29.58 -22.07
C ALA A 49 -27.38 28.14 -22.59
N ASN A 50 -28.20 27.87 -23.62
CA ASN A 50 -28.31 26.55 -24.24
C ASN A 50 -27.63 26.57 -25.61
N ILE A 51 -26.82 25.56 -25.92
CA ILE A 51 -26.19 25.35 -27.22
C ILE A 51 -26.60 23.94 -27.72
N PRO A 52 -27.79 23.79 -28.31
CA PRO A 52 -28.34 22.46 -28.61
C PRO A 52 -27.52 21.65 -29.60
N SER A 53 -26.84 22.30 -30.56
CA SER A 53 -25.93 21.65 -31.51
C SER A 53 -24.81 20.88 -30.86
N LYS A 54 -24.43 21.28 -29.63
CA LYS A 54 -23.34 20.65 -28.84
C LYS A 54 -23.83 19.88 -27.63
N ASN A 55 -25.14 19.83 -27.36
CA ASN A 55 -25.72 19.30 -26.12
C ASN A 55 -25.14 19.97 -24.87
N LEU A 56 -24.98 21.29 -24.91
CA LEU A 56 -24.44 22.09 -23.83
C LEU A 56 -25.50 22.93 -23.15
N LYS A 57 -25.39 23.01 -21.83
CA LYS A 57 -26.21 23.86 -20.99
C LYS A 57 -25.32 24.55 -19.97
N ILE A 58 -25.39 25.88 -19.90
CA ILE A 58 -24.60 26.69 -18.96
C ILE A 58 -25.57 27.53 -18.13
N ILE A 59 -25.53 27.34 -16.83
CA ILE A 59 -26.38 28.05 -15.85
C ILE A 59 -25.49 29.09 -15.17
N GLY A 60 -26.01 30.28 -14.88
CA GLY A 60 -25.28 31.34 -14.17
C GLY A 60 -26.15 32.52 -13.83
N GLU A 61 -25.58 33.46 -13.05
CA GLU A 61 -26.32 34.68 -12.66
C GLU A 61 -26.11 35.84 -13.64
N LYS A 62 -24.95 35.92 -14.31
CA LYS A 62 -24.66 36.98 -15.30
C LYS A 62 -23.96 36.38 -16.51
N PHE A 63 -24.35 36.83 -17.70
CA PHE A 63 -23.80 36.40 -18.98
C PHE A 63 -23.39 37.61 -19.79
N ILE A 64 -22.23 37.55 -20.43
CA ILE A 64 -21.74 38.48 -21.42
C ILE A 64 -21.33 37.65 -22.64
N TYR A 65 -22.04 37.81 -23.74
CA TYR A 65 -21.69 37.11 -24.98
C TYR A 65 -21.23 38.09 -26.06
N ASP A 66 -19.97 37.97 -26.43
CA ASP A 66 -19.36 38.71 -27.54
C ASP A 66 -19.52 37.88 -28.83
N LYS A 67 -20.43 38.32 -29.68
CA LYS A 67 -20.68 37.68 -30.99
C LYS A 67 -19.50 37.82 -31.95
N SER A 68 -18.70 38.88 -31.83
CA SER A 68 -17.57 39.12 -32.73
C SER A 68 -16.43 38.13 -32.48
N ASN A 69 -16.22 37.77 -31.26
CA ASN A 69 -15.17 36.82 -30.81
C ASN A 69 -15.76 35.42 -30.52
N SER A 70 -17.05 35.24 -30.60
CA SER A 70 -17.78 34.00 -30.25
C SER A 70 -17.40 33.51 -28.82
N GLU A 71 -17.33 34.47 -27.89
CA GLU A 71 -16.93 34.22 -26.50
C GLU A 71 -18.09 34.52 -25.55
N LEU A 72 -18.43 33.56 -24.71
CA LEU A 72 -19.41 33.65 -23.65
C LEU A 72 -18.73 33.66 -22.29
N ILE A 73 -18.83 34.76 -21.55
CA ILE A 73 -18.31 34.90 -20.18
C ILE A 73 -19.49 34.81 -19.22
N ILE A 74 -19.36 33.96 -18.21
CA ILE A 74 -20.40 33.69 -17.23
C ILE A 74 -19.81 33.94 -15.83
N PHE A 75 -20.63 34.55 -14.96
CA PHE A 75 -20.24 34.89 -13.61
C PHE A 75 -21.31 34.41 -12.61
N ASP A 76 -20.83 34.14 -11.42
CA ASP A 76 -21.55 33.83 -10.20
C ASP A 76 -22.37 32.51 -10.31
N ASN A 77 -22.02 31.53 -9.47
CA ASN A 77 -22.67 30.22 -9.38
C ASN A 77 -22.79 29.50 -10.74
N VAL A 78 -21.69 29.49 -11.50
CA VAL A 78 -21.69 28.92 -12.85
C VAL A 78 -21.67 27.41 -12.80
N LYS A 79 -22.62 26.79 -13.51
CA LYS A 79 -22.69 25.33 -13.72
C LYS A 79 -22.74 25.03 -15.23
N TYR A 80 -21.69 24.43 -15.73
CA TYR A 80 -21.54 23.97 -17.10
C TYR A 80 -21.88 22.48 -17.16
N ILE A 81 -22.76 22.09 -18.07
CA ILE A 81 -23.25 20.70 -18.23
C ILE A 81 -23.05 20.31 -19.68
N ASP A 82 -22.25 19.27 -19.91
CA ASP A 82 -21.99 18.65 -21.20
C ASP A 82 -22.55 17.23 -21.21
N ASP A 83 -23.77 17.06 -21.66
CA ASP A 83 -24.45 15.76 -21.71
C ASP A 83 -23.81 14.80 -22.73
N LYS A 84 -23.00 15.30 -23.67
CA LYS A 84 -22.34 14.48 -24.69
C LYS A 84 -21.06 13.83 -24.16
N GLN A 85 -20.34 14.52 -23.31
CA GLN A 85 -19.06 14.07 -22.76
C GLN A 85 -19.15 13.67 -21.28
N ASP A 86 -20.36 13.73 -20.71
CA ASP A 86 -20.66 13.44 -19.32
C ASP A 86 -19.75 14.22 -18.36
N VAL A 87 -19.69 15.56 -18.57
CA VAL A 87 -18.88 16.49 -17.80
C VAL A 87 -19.73 17.55 -17.16
N ILE A 88 -19.58 17.73 -15.86
CA ILE A 88 -20.18 18.84 -15.12
C ILE A 88 -19.05 19.68 -14.53
N ILE A 89 -19.07 21.01 -14.74
CA ILE A 89 -18.08 21.92 -14.15
C ILE A 89 -18.81 23.01 -13.36
N GLU A 90 -18.42 23.21 -12.12
CA GLU A 90 -18.95 24.27 -11.25
C GLU A 90 -17.83 25.23 -10.87
N SER A 91 -18.06 26.55 -10.99
CA SER A 91 -17.09 27.59 -10.65
C SER A 91 -17.77 28.93 -10.47
N GLN A 92 -17.04 29.94 -9.99
CA GLN A 92 -17.57 31.32 -9.86
C GLN A 92 -17.47 32.10 -11.16
N LYS A 93 -16.56 31.73 -12.07
CA LYS A 93 -16.40 32.39 -13.36
C LYS A 93 -15.97 31.39 -14.41
N MET A 94 -16.61 31.41 -15.59
CA MET A 94 -16.23 30.62 -16.75
C MET A 94 -16.21 31.44 -18.01
N ILE A 95 -15.37 31.05 -18.94
CA ILE A 95 -15.27 31.57 -20.29
C ILE A 95 -15.43 30.38 -21.24
N TYR A 96 -16.43 30.42 -22.08
CA TYR A 96 -16.62 29.45 -23.15
C TYR A 96 -16.33 30.09 -24.50
N ASN A 97 -15.32 29.61 -25.20
CA ASN A 97 -15.02 29.99 -26.55
C ASN A 97 -15.67 29.02 -27.53
N GLU A 98 -16.61 29.51 -28.31
CA GLU A 98 -17.43 28.71 -29.23
C GLU A 98 -16.64 28.22 -30.45
N LEU A 99 -15.69 29.06 -30.98
CA LEU A 99 -14.87 28.73 -32.14
C LEU A 99 -13.86 27.62 -31.79
N ASP A 100 -13.15 27.81 -30.70
CA ASP A 100 -12.14 26.84 -30.22
C ASP A 100 -12.76 25.66 -29.51
N ASN A 101 -14.05 25.76 -29.14
CA ASN A 101 -14.80 24.76 -28.37
C ASN A 101 -14.11 24.42 -27.03
N LYS A 102 -13.68 25.47 -26.32
CA LYS A 102 -12.95 25.39 -25.06
C LYS A 102 -13.69 26.05 -23.93
N VAL A 103 -13.62 25.48 -22.77
CA VAL A 103 -14.11 26.03 -21.50
C VAL A 103 -12.94 26.32 -20.59
N PHE A 104 -12.86 27.52 -20.09
CA PHE A 104 -11.86 27.93 -19.11
C PHE A 104 -12.57 28.42 -17.84
N SER A 105 -12.34 27.77 -16.72
CA SER A 105 -12.81 28.22 -15.41
C SER A 105 -11.77 29.08 -14.73
N GLN A 106 -12.21 30.08 -13.99
CA GLN A 106 -11.34 30.93 -13.16
C GLN A 106 -11.86 30.88 -11.73
N SER A 107 -10.99 30.66 -10.77
CA SER A 107 -11.26 30.42 -9.36
C SER A 107 -11.40 28.95 -8.97
N GLU A 108 -11.79 28.67 -7.74
CA GLU A 108 -12.07 27.31 -7.27
C GLU A 108 -13.11 26.66 -8.18
N THR A 109 -12.75 25.49 -8.69
CA THR A 109 -13.53 24.76 -9.67
C THR A 109 -13.68 23.30 -9.26
N PHE A 110 -14.89 22.81 -9.31
CA PHE A 110 -15.23 21.41 -9.15
C PHE A 110 -15.67 20.84 -10.50
N LEU A 111 -15.07 19.72 -10.88
CA LEU A 111 -15.40 19.04 -12.13
C LEU A 111 -15.72 17.58 -11.81
N GLU A 112 -16.87 17.13 -12.28
CA GLU A 112 -17.30 15.74 -12.24
C GLU A 112 -17.23 15.16 -13.65
N LEU A 113 -16.58 14.00 -13.80
CA LEU A 113 -16.42 13.30 -15.06
C LEU A 113 -16.98 11.87 -14.94
N GLU A 114 -17.99 11.53 -15.76
CA GLU A 114 -18.59 10.19 -15.89
C GLU A 114 -19.02 9.55 -14.55
N ASN A 115 -19.37 10.35 -13.54
CA ASN A 115 -19.62 9.87 -12.17
C ASN A 115 -18.49 8.99 -11.59
N LYS A 116 -17.28 9.05 -12.17
CA LYS A 116 -16.11 8.27 -11.77
C LYS A 116 -15.06 9.09 -11.06
N TYR A 117 -14.85 10.33 -11.52
CA TYR A 117 -13.78 11.19 -11.07
C TYR A 117 -14.33 12.53 -10.60
N GLU A 118 -13.95 12.92 -9.40
CA GLU A 118 -14.16 14.26 -8.86
C GLU A 118 -12.84 15.02 -8.90
N ILE A 119 -12.80 16.13 -9.63
CA ILE A 119 -11.59 16.95 -9.82
C ILE A 119 -11.82 18.30 -9.17
N LYS A 120 -10.91 18.69 -8.30
CA LYS A 120 -10.88 20.00 -7.66
C LYS A 120 -9.61 20.74 -8.04
N SER A 121 -9.75 21.96 -8.56
CA SER A 121 -8.61 22.82 -8.93
C SER A 121 -9.02 24.28 -8.96
N SER A 122 -8.07 25.17 -9.18
CA SER A 122 -8.30 26.53 -9.71
C SER A 122 -7.90 26.54 -11.18
N ASN A 123 -8.59 27.30 -12.03
CA ASN A 123 -8.18 27.51 -13.43
C ASN A 123 -8.10 26.21 -14.27
N ILE A 124 -9.24 25.54 -14.45
CA ILE A 124 -9.35 24.38 -15.34
C ILE A 124 -9.62 24.83 -16.77
N LEU A 125 -8.85 24.31 -17.72
CA LEU A 125 -9.11 24.38 -19.14
C LEU A 125 -9.59 23.02 -19.65
N PHE A 126 -10.80 22.98 -20.20
CA PHE A 126 -11.36 21.81 -20.88
C PHE A 126 -11.43 22.06 -22.39
N ASP A 127 -10.61 21.34 -23.14
CA ASP A 127 -10.66 21.32 -24.62
C ASP A 127 -11.57 20.18 -25.08
N ARG A 128 -12.79 20.53 -25.50
CA ARG A 128 -13.80 19.56 -25.94
C ARG A 128 -13.44 18.85 -27.25
N ASN A 129 -12.65 19.49 -28.11
CA ASN A 129 -12.26 18.88 -29.39
C ASN A 129 -11.22 17.77 -29.18
N LEU A 130 -10.32 17.98 -28.24
CA LEU A 130 -9.28 17.02 -27.91
C LEU A 130 -9.66 16.06 -26.77
N ASN A 131 -10.74 16.35 -26.04
CA ASN A 131 -11.14 15.66 -24.81
C ASN A 131 -10.03 15.71 -23.76
N ILE A 132 -9.43 16.89 -23.58
CA ILE A 132 -8.34 17.13 -22.65
C ILE A 132 -8.78 18.13 -21.57
N ILE A 133 -8.63 17.72 -20.31
CA ILE A 133 -8.72 18.60 -19.16
C ILE A 133 -7.29 18.93 -18.73
N SER A 134 -7.02 20.20 -18.49
CA SER A 134 -5.68 20.63 -18.00
C SER A 134 -5.82 21.74 -16.96
N SER A 135 -4.84 21.80 -16.07
CA SER A 135 -4.63 22.86 -15.11
C SER A 135 -3.15 23.04 -14.87
N SER A 136 -2.72 24.27 -14.58
CA SER A 136 -1.36 24.59 -14.08
C SER A 136 -1.30 24.71 -12.57
N GLU A 137 -2.43 24.66 -11.91
CA GLU A 137 -2.57 24.84 -10.46
C GLU A 137 -2.64 23.50 -9.73
N ILE A 138 -2.53 23.54 -8.41
CA ILE A 138 -2.71 22.33 -7.58
C ILE A 138 -4.08 21.73 -7.90
N THR A 139 -4.05 20.47 -8.32
CA THR A 139 -5.26 19.75 -8.70
C THR A 139 -5.38 18.47 -7.89
N GLU A 140 -6.54 18.27 -7.30
CA GLU A 140 -6.89 17.03 -6.58
C GLU A 140 -7.86 16.22 -7.43
N ILE A 141 -7.64 14.91 -7.52
CA ILE A 141 -8.57 13.97 -8.15
C ILE A 141 -8.87 12.87 -7.13
N ASN A 142 -10.16 12.63 -6.91
CA ASN A 142 -10.65 11.48 -6.17
C ASN A 142 -11.30 10.51 -7.16
N ASP A 143 -11.02 9.23 -6.99
CA ASP A 143 -11.72 8.17 -7.70
C ASP A 143 -12.75 7.47 -6.79
N ASN A 144 -13.62 6.66 -7.38
CA ASN A 144 -14.62 5.88 -6.63
C ASN A 144 -14.03 4.71 -5.81
N THR A 145 -12.71 4.50 -5.86
CA THR A 145 -12.00 3.49 -5.07
C THR A 145 -11.32 4.07 -3.82
N ALA A 146 -11.62 5.32 -3.49
CA ALA A 146 -11.07 6.09 -2.38
C ALA A 146 -9.55 6.37 -2.47
N ASN A 147 -8.97 6.33 -3.67
CA ASN A 147 -7.65 6.87 -3.89
C ASN A 147 -7.74 8.39 -4.07
N LYS A 148 -6.79 9.09 -3.45
CA LYS A 148 -6.63 10.54 -3.62
C LYS A 148 -5.31 10.83 -4.32
N PHE A 149 -5.40 11.53 -5.45
CA PHE A 149 -4.27 11.97 -6.25
C PHE A 149 -4.15 13.49 -6.10
N VAL A 150 -2.96 13.98 -5.78
CA VAL A 150 -2.67 15.42 -5.69
C VAL A 150 -1.55 15.75 -6.66
N PHE A 151 -1.83 16.63 -7.59
CA PHE A 151 -0.90 17.11 -8.62
C PHE A 151 -0.44 18.53 -8.24
N GLU A 152 0.81 18.66 -7.77
CA GLU A 152 1.29 19.94 -7.22
C GLU A 152 1.54 21.01 -8.28
N ASN A 153 1.90 20.61 -9.49
CA ASN A 153 2.20 21.53 -10.60
C ASN A 153 1.20 21.37 -11.76
N GLY A 154 -0.06 21.02 -11.41
CA GLY A 154 -1.10 20.80 -12.39
C GLY A 154 -0.99 19.48 -13.12
N LEU A 155 -1.84 19.30 -14.11
CA LEU A 155 -1.96 18.07 -14.89
C LEU A 155 -2.47 18.30 -16.32
N ILE A 156 -2.30 17.27 -17.15
CA ILE A 156 -2.97 17.11 -18.44
C ILE A 156 -3.66 15.74 -18.39
N PHE A 157 -4.98 15.72 -18.51
CA PHE A 157 -5.82 14.52 -18.48
C PHE A 157 -6.52 14.30 -19.82
N ASP A 158 -6.11 13.27 -20.55
CA ASP A 158 -6.82 12.77 -21.74
C ASP A 158 -7.97 11.87 -21.25
N THR A 159 -9.20 12.38 -21.32
CA THR A 159 -10.37 11.72 -20.73
C THR A 159 -10.83 10.50 -21.51
N ILE A 160 -10.53 10.41 -22.81
CA ILE A 160 -10.87 9.22 -23.63
C ILE A 160 -9.91 8.05 -23.32
N LYS A 161 -8.61 8.35 -23.19
CA LYS A 161 -7.61 7.32 -22.88
C LYS A 161 -7.52 7.04 -21.39
N GLU A 162 -8.15 7.87 -20.57
CA GLU A 162 -8.04 7.89 -19.12
C GLU A 162 -6.55 7.99 -18.67
N ILE A 163 -5.76 8.83 -19.37
CA ILE A 163 -4.33 9.01 -19.10
C ILE A 163 -4.09 10.39 -18.52
N ILE A 164 -3.46 10.45 -17.36
CA ILE A 164 -3.00 11.68 -16.72
C ILE A 164 -1.49 11.78 -16.83
N SER A 165 -1.00 12.96 -17.17
CA SER A 165 0.43 13.32 -17.15
C SER A 165 0.63 14.52 -16.24
N SER A 166 1.66 14.50 -15.38
CA SER A 166 2.00 15.60 -14.48
C SER A 166 3.48 15.63 -14.18
N GLU A 167 4.00 16.83 -13.85
CA GLU A 167 5.38 16.99 -13.41
C GLU A 167 5.61 16.44 -12.00
N LYS A 168 4.64 16.57 -11.09
CA LYS A 168 4.76 16.08 -9.72
C LYS A 168 3.42 15.60 -9.18
N ILE A 169 3.41 14.39 -8.66
CA ILE A 169 2.23 13.77 -8.08
C ILE A 169 2.48 13.26 -6.66
N LEU A 170 1.47 13.39 -5.83
CA LEU A 170 1.32 12.71 -4.53
C LEU A 170 0.11 11.78 -4.61
N ILE A 171 0.31 10.51 -4.33
CA ILE A 171 -0.77 9.53 -4.22
C ILE A 171 -0.87 9.09 -2.77
N LYS A 172 -2.04 9.20 -2.18
CA LYS A 172 -2.36 8.62 -0.89
C LYS A 172 -3.24 7.40 -1.11
N ASP A 173 -2.72 6.23 -0.72
CA ASP A 173 -3.45 4.97 -0.84
C ASP A 173 -4.43 4.75 0.34
N GLN A 174 -5.25 3.69 0.25
CA GLN A 174 -6.22 3.30 1.27
C GLN A 174 -5.58 2.98 2.63
N ASN A 175 -4.30 2.60 2.65
CA ASN A 175 -3.53 2.32 3.87
C ASN A 175 -2.82 3.56 4.42
N LEU A 176 -3.11 4.75 3.87
CA LEU A 176 -2.52 6.04 4.21
C LEU A 176 -1.03 6.17 3.86
N ASN A 177 -0.45 5.26 3.08
CA ASN A 177 0.89 5.43 2.55
C ASN A 177 0.92 6.57 1.52
N ILE A 178 1.99 7.35 1.52
CA ILE A 178 2.16 8.47 0.59
C ILE A 178 3.26 8.14 -0.41
N TYR A 179 2.89 8.11 -1.68
CA TYR A 179 3.78 7.95 -2.80
C TYR A 179 3.98 9.32 -3.46
N SER A 180 5.21 9.76 -3.63
CA SER A 180 5.52 10.97 -4.39
C SER A 180 6.49 10.64 -5.51
N PHE A 181 6.26 11.17 -6.70
CA PHE A 181 7.17 11.02 -7.84
C PHE A 181 6.98 12.12 -8.85
N GLU A 182 8.02 12.34 -9.64
CA GLU A 182 8.10 13.38 -10.69
C GLU A 182 7.91 12.77 -12.07
N ASN A 183 7.58 13.63 -13.04
CA ASN A 183 7.38 13.25 -14.44
C ASN A 183 6.51 12.01 -14.58
N SER A 184 5.33 12.09 -14.00
CA SER A 184 4.41 10.97 -13.87
C SER A 184 3.47 10.80 -15.05
N LYS A 185 3.14 9.55 -15.32
CA LYS A 185 2.08 9.14 -16.24
C LYS A 185 1.23 8.05 -15.58
N LEU A 186 -0.06 8.31 -15.44
CA LEU A 186 -1.03 7.39 -14.88
C LEU A 186 -2.00 6.99 -15.97
N ASN A 187 -2.18 5.69 -16.16
CA ASN A 187 -3.26 5.12 -16.96
C ASN A 187 -4.30 4.58 -15.99
N LEU A 188 -5.38 5.32 -15.78
CA LEU A 188 -6.42 4.97 -14.82
C LEU A 188 -7.24 3.75 -15.26
N LYS A 189 -7.39 3.56 -16.58
CA LYS A 189 -8.11 2.42 -17.16
C LYS A 189 -7.40 1.09 -16.87
N ASP A 190 -6.09 1.04 -17.02
CA ASP A 190 -5.29 -0.17 -16.87
C ASP A 190 -4.64 -0.27 -15.48
N ASN A 191 -4.84 0.74 -14.61
CA ASN A 191 -4.18 0.90 -13.31
C ASN A 191 -2.64 0.86 -13.42
N GLU A 192 -2.11 1.53 -14.45
CA GLU A 192 -0.67 1.61 -14.66
C GLU A 192 -0.13 2.97 -14.22
N VAL A 193 1.02 2.93 -13.56
CA VAL A 193 1.73 4.11 -13.08
C VAL A 193 3.18 4.04 -13.52
N ALA A 194 3.69 5.14 -14.07
CA ALA A 194 5.11 5.32 -14.34
C ALA A 194 5.55 6.70 -13.84
N GLY A 195 6.76 6.79 -13.29
CA GLY A 195 7.30 8.07 -12.78
C GLY A 195 8.78 7.97 -12.45
N LYS A 196 9.37 9.14 -12.11
CA LYS A 196 10.79 9.27 -11.72
C LYS A 196 10.88 9.82 -10.30
N ASP A 197 12.08 9.75 -9.71
CA ASP A 197 12.41 10.31 -8.40
C ASP A 197 11.39 9.94 -7.32
N VAL A 198 11.20 8.63 -7.20
CA VAL A 198 10.17 8.02 -6.35
C VAL A 198 10.55 8.12 -4.89
N LYS A 199 9.60 8.52 -4.06
CA LYS A 199 9.66 8.42 -2.62
C LYS A 199 8.35 7.81 -2.11
N VAL A 200 8.45 6.79 -1.27
CA VAL A 200 7.32 6.18 -0.58
C VAL A 200 7.51 6.39 0.92
N ASP A 201 6.60 7.14 1.53
CA ASP A 201 6.50 7.30 2.97
C ASP A 201 5.40 6.36 3.46
N PHE A 202 5.79 5.30 4.14
CA PHE A 202 4.83 4.36 4.72
C PHE A 202 4.20 4.94 5.98
N VAL A 203 3.00 4.48 6.30
CA VAL A 203 2.32 4.86 7.55
C VAL A 203 3.13 4.39 8.76
N ASP A 204 3.01 5.13 9.85
CA ASP A 204 3.61 4.76 11.13
C ASP A 204 3.15 3.34 11.53
N ASN A 205 4.06 2.54 12.10
CA ASN A 205 3.82 1.15 12.49
C ASN A 205 3.56 0.16 11.31
N PHE A 206 3.88 0.52 10.08
CA PHE A 206 3.69 -0.34 8.90
C PHE A 206 4.35 -1.73 9.06
N PHE A 207 5.49 -1.81 9.74
CA PHE A 207 6.19 -3.05 10.08
C PHE A 207 6.01 -3.50 11.54
N GLY A 208 4.97 -3.06 12.23
CA GLY A 208 4.66 -3.46 13.60
C GLY A 208 5.55 -2.82 14.68
N ASN A 209 6.25 -1.72 14.39
CA ASN A 209 7.06 -0.97 15.34
C ASN A 209 6.83 0.53 15.20
N GLU A 210 6.22 1.14 16.21
CA GLU A 210 5.86 2.57 16.23
C GLU A 210 7.05 3.54 16.19
N ASN A 211 8.27 3.05 16.47
CA ASN A 211 9.48 3.86 16.43
C ASN A 211 10.18 3.83 15.06
N ASN A 212 9.67 3.07 14.12
CA ASN A 212 10.22 2.93 12.78
C ASN A 212 9.37 3.66 11.76
N ASP A 213 9.98 4.60 11.03
CA ASP A 213 9.38 5.29 9.88
C ASP A 213 10.00 4.72 8.59
N PRO A 214 9.44 3.67 8.01
CA PRO A 214 10.02 3.09 6.80
C PRO A 214 9.89 4.05 5.62
N ILE A 215 10.98 4.20 4.88
CA ILE A 215 11.06 5.04 3.68
C ILE A 215 11.68 4.21 2.57
N LEU A 216 11.07 4.25 1.41
CA LEU A 216 11.61 3.69 0.18
C LEU A 216 11.81 4.82 -0.83
N LYS A 217 13.01 4.92 -1.39
CA LYS A 217 13.33 5.86 -2.48
C LYS A 217 13.79 5.08 -3.70
N GLY A 218 13.61 5.64 -4.88
CA GLY A 218 14.08 5.04 -6.12
C GLY A 218 14.18 6.03 -7.27
N SER A 219 14.91 5.67 -8.31
CA SER A 219 15.08 6.55 -9.49
C SER A 219 13.86 6.57 -10.41
N SER A 220 13.11 5.48 -10.47
CA SER A 220 11.90 5.37 -11.28
C SER A 220 10.98 4.25 -10.79
N ILE A 221 9.70 4.40 -11.09
CA ILE A 221 8.65 3.42 -10.78
C ILE A 221 7.90 3.03 -12.04
N VAL A 222 7.55 1.74 -12.11
CA VAL A 222 6.51 1.21 -13.00
C VAL A 222 5.62 0.29 -12.18
N SER A 223 4.34 0.56 -12.16
CA SER A 223 3.36 -0.22 -11.39
C SER A 223 2.19 -0.59 -12.26
N ASN A 224 1.66 -1.79 -12.05
CA ASN A 224 0.41 -2.27 -12.62
C ASN A 224 -0.35 -3.11 -11.58
N ASN A 225 -1.45 -3.75 -11.98
CA ASN A 225 -2.27 -4.57 -11.09
C ASN A 225 -1.53 -5.75 -10.44
N GLN A 226 -0.48 -6.26 -11.08
CA GLN A 226 0.26 -7.44 -10.61
C GLN A 226 1.52 -7.08 -9.83
N ASN A 227 2.27 -6.07 -10.29
CA ASN A 227 3.58 -5.74 -9.76
C ASN A 227 3.80 -4.23 -9.68
N THR A 228 4.52 -3.81 -8.64
CA THR A 228 5.17 -2.50 -8.58
C THR A 228 6.67 -2.71 -8.61
N LYS A 229 7.35 -2.16 -9.61
CA LYS A 229 8.81 -2.22 -9.78
C LYS A 229 9.40 -0.84 -9.56
N ILE A 230 10.40 -0.74 -8.69
CA ILE A 230 11.14 0.49 -8.44
C ILE A 230 12.63 0.22 -8.65
N TYR A 231 13.27 1.07 -9.44
CA TYR A 231 14.66 0.91 -9.83
C TYR A 231 15.60 1.75 -8.97
N LYS A 232 16.81 1.25 -8.73
CA LYS A 232 17.86 1.88 -7.91
C LYS A 232 17.31 2.33 -6.55
N THR A 233 16.76 1.39 -5.81
CA THR A 233 16.07 1.66 -4.56
C THR A 233 17.02 1.79 -3.37
N VAL A 234 16.60 2.59 -2.42
CA VAL A 234 17.14 2.69 -1.06
C VAL A 234 15.98 2.54 -0.08
N PHE A 235 16.01 1.49 0.72
CA PHE A 235 15.05 1.26 1.79
C PHE A 235 15.73 1.42 3.15
N SER A 236 15.08 2.07 4.09
CA SER A 236 15.52 2.22 5.48
C SER A 236 14.32 2.40 6.40
N THR A 237 14.47 2.04 7.68
CA THR A 237 13.43 2.22 8.72
C THR A 237 13.89 3.26 9.76
N CYS A 238 14.35 4.40 9.31
CA CYS A 238 14.85 5.46 10.17
C CYS A 238 13.74 6.34 10.73
N ASN A 239 13.78 6.66 12.02
CA ASN A 239 12.84 7.58 12.62
C ASN A 239 13.01 9.00 12.04
N LYS A 240 11.94 9.56 11.45
CA LYS A 240 11.90 10.90 10.82
C LYS A 240 12.31 12.04 11.76
N LYS A 241 12.09 11.88 13.07
CA LYS A 241 12.44 12.86 14.09
C LYS A 241 13.96 13.03 14.26
N ASN A 242 14.73 12.01 13.84
CA ASN A 242 16.19 12.00 14.00
C ASN A 242 16.87 12.24 12.65
N LYS A 243 17.18 13.49 12.31
CA LYS A 243 17.77 13.89 11.01
C LYS A 243 19.05 13.15 10.63
N ASN A 244 19.73 12.49 11.59
CA ASN A 244 21.00 11.77 11.41
C ASN A 244 20.86 10.24 11.45
N CYS A 245 19.67 9.71 11.38
CA CYS A 245 19.44 8.29 11.44
C CYS A 245 19.75 7.62 10.09
N ARG A 246 21.00 7.28 9.85
CA ARG A 246 21.46 6.41 8.75
C ARG A 246 22.09 5.15 9.31
N GLY A 247 21.44 4.53 10.30
CA GLY A 247 21.97 3.33 10.95
C GLY A 247 22.15 2.19 9.97
N TRP A 248 21.16 1.96 9.08
CA TRP A 248 21.25 0.95 8.03
C TRP A 248 20.41 1.33 6.81
N GLU A 249 20.83 0.84 5.64
CA GLU A 249 20.14 0.98 4.36
C GLU A 249 20.26 -0.32 3.56
N LEU A 250 19.19 -0.69 2.89
CA LEU A 250 19.20 -1.71 1.86
C LEU A 250 19.13 -1.02 0.49
N GLN A 251 20.22 -1.06 -0.27
CA GLN A 251 20.31 -0.54 -1.62
C GLN A 251 20.13 -1.67 -2.61
N SER A 252 19.21 -1.56 -3.55
CA SER A 252 18.93 -2.58 -4.55
C SER A 252 18.88 -1.99 -5.97
N GLU A 253 19.30 -2.74 -6.97
CA GLU A 253 19.10 -2.33 -8.37
C GLU A 253 17.64 -2.37 -8.76
N LEU A 254 16.91 -3.38 -8.26
CA LEU A 254 15.48 -3.54 -8.49
C LEU A 254 14.78 -3.97 -7.20
N PHE A 255 13.71 -3.28 -6.88
CA PHE A 255 12.71 -3.69 -5.91
C PHE A 255 11.43 -4.06 -6.67
N THR A 256 10.83 -5.20 -6.35
CA THR A 256 9.54 -5.63 -6.90
C THR A 256 8.57 -5.97 -5.78
N HIS A 257 7.45 -5.27 -5.70
CA HIS A 257 6.30 -5.71 -4.92
C HIS A 257 5.40 -6.56 -5.80
N ASN A 258 5.44 -7.85 -5.62
CA ASN A 258 4.53 -8.80 -6.24
C ASN A 258 3.21 -8.82 -5.47
N LYS A 259 2.20 -8.12 -5.99
CA LYS A 259 0.90 -7.93 -5.33
C LYS A 259 0.11 -9.24 -5.24
N THR A 260 0.26 -10.12 -6.23
CA THR A 260 -0.42 -11.42 -6.26
C THR A 260 0.15 -12.38 -5.21
N LYS A 261 1.48 -12.47 -5.12
CA LYS A 261 2.16 -13.34 -4.15
C LYS A 261 2.29 -12.68 -2.78
N LYS A 262 1.97 -11.40 -2.67
CA LYS A 262 2.19 -10.55 -1.49
C LYS A 262 3.62 -10.68 -0.99
N LEU A 263 4.57 -10.37 -1.88
CA LEU A 263 5.99 -10.57 -1.67
C LEU A 263 6.77 -9.33 -2.10
N PHE A 264 7.70 -8.90 -1.26
CA PHE A 264 8.72 -7.92 -1.59
C PHE A 264 9.99 -8.65 -2.00
N GLU A 265 10.50 -8.34 -3.19
CA GLU A 265 11.66 -8.95 -3.80
C GLU A 265 12.70 -7.87 -4.09
N TYR A 266 13.95 -8.16 -3.78
CA TYR A 266 15.09 -7.26 -3.95
C TYR A 266 16.16 -7.96 -4.75
N GLU A 267 16.64 -7.33 -5.82
CA GLU A 267 17.68 -7.88 -6.68
C GLU A 267 18.95 -7.04 -6.59
N LYS A 268 20.11 -7.73 -6.56
CA LYS A 268 21.46 -7.14 -6.51
C LYS A 268 21.56 -6.07 -5.43
N SER A 269 21.35 -6.48 -4.20
CA SER A 269 21.19 -5.61 -3.05
C SER A 269 22.44 -5.55 -2.21
N TRP A 270 22.71 -4.39 -1.64
CA TRP A 270 23.74 -4.18 -0.63
C TRP A 270 23.11 -3.73 0.67
N LEU A 271 23.33 -4.49 1.72
CA LEU A 271 23.10 -4.01 3.08
C LEU A 271 24.25 -3.07 3.46
N LYS A 272 23.93 -1.83 3.80
CA LYS A 272 24.86 -0.85 4.32
C LYS A 272 24.56 -0.57 5.79
N ILE A 273 25.62 -0.41 6.58
CA ILE A 273 25.56 0.04 7.96
C ILE A 273 26.50 1.25 8.06
N PHE A 274 26.00 2.38 8.54
CA PHE A 274 26.72 3.65 8.57
C PHE A 274 27.41 3.96 7.23
N GLU A 275 26.65 3.86 6.12
CA GLU A 275 27.09 4.13 4.74
C GLU A 275 28.10 3.11 4.16
N LYS A 276 28.62 2.16 4.97
CA LYS A 276 29.54 1.11 4.50
C LYS A 276 28.79 -0.12 4.01
N LYS A 277 29.16 -0.62 2.84
CA LYS A 277 28.65 -1.89 2.28
C LYS A 277 29.17 -3.05 3.12
N ILE A 278 28.27 -3.81 3.75
CA ILE A 278 28.62 -4.93 4.65
C ILE A 278 28.31 -6.27 3.99
N VAL A 279 27.10 -6.44 3.41
CA VAL A 279 26.66 -7.71 2.83
C VAL A 279 26.07 -7.47 1.47
N TYR A 280 26.46 -8.30 0.49
CA TYR A 280 25.84 -8.36 -0.82
C TYR A 280 24.84 -9.50 -0.89
N LEU A 281 23.63 -9.20 -1.31
CA LEU A 281 22.52 -10.13 -1.51
C LEU A 281 22.15 -10.13 -3.00
N PRO A 282 22.51 -11.17 -3.77
CA PRO A 282 22.13 -11.26 -5.18
C PRO A 282 20.61 -11.21 -5.38
N TYR A 283 19.89 -11.89 -4.49
CA TYR A 283 18.45 -11.91 -4.40
C TYR A 283 18.03 -12.08 -2.95
N PHE A 284 17.05 -11.30 -2.53
CA PHE A 284 16.44 -11.38 -1.20
C PHE A 284 14.95 -11.12 -1.33
N ASN A 285 14.15 -11.81 -0.55
CA ASN A 285 12.71 -11.54 -0.48
C ASN A 285 12.18 -11.71 0.94
N HIS A 286 11.09 -11.02 1.21
CA HIS A 286 10.30 -11.20 2.43
C HIS A 286 8.82 -10.95 2.15
N PRO A 287 7.91 -11.47 2.99
CA PRO A 287 6.48 -11.19 2.86
C PRO A 287 6.18 -9.69 2.94
N ASP A 288 5.16 -9.29 2.20
CA ASP A 288 4.49 -8.02 2.40
C ASP A 288 3.93 -7.96 3.84
N PRO A 289 4.01 -6.82 4.54
CA PRO A 289 3.52 -6.67 5.92
C PRO A 289 2.04 -7.04 6.14
N THR A 290 1.22 -7.03 5.09
CA THR A 290 -0.17 -7.46 5.19
C THR A 290 -0.33 -8.98 5.36
N VAL A 291 0.75 -9.75 5.13
CA VAL A 291 0.74 -11.21 5.28
C VAL A 291 1.06 -11.59 6.71
N LYS A 292 0.07 -12.04 7.44
CA LYS A 292 0.23 -12.43 8.85
C LYS A 292 1.14 -13.66 9.05
N ARG A 293 1.14 -14.61 8.11
CA ARG A 293 1.92 -15.86 8.21
C ARG A 293 2.39 -16.30 6.83
N LYS A 294 3.70 -16.42 6.65
CA LYS A 294 4.33 -16.93 5.42
C LYS A 294 5.64 -17.64 5.74
N SER A 295 5.87 -18.78 5.09
CA SER A 295 7.13 -19.51 5.19
C SER A 295 8.28 -18.68 4.64
N GLY A 296 9.43 -18.72 5.34
CA GLY A 296 10.64 -18.00 4.94
C GLY A 296 11.69 -17.99 6.02
N PHE A 297 12.89 -17.50 5.65
CA PHE A 297 13.94 -17.27 6.62
C PHE A 297 13.57 -16.11 7.55
N LEU A 298 13.76 -16.33 8.85
CA LEU A 298 13.69 -15.27 9.84
C LEU A 298 15.04 -14.58 9.93
N THR A 299 15.10 -13.44 10.62
CA THR A 299 16.34 -12.68 10.80
C THR A 299 17.40 -13.55 11.46
N PRO A 300 18.55 -13.78 10.81
CA PRO A 300 19.66 -14.47 11.43
C PRO A 300 20.19 -13.64 12.62
N PHE A 301 20.67 -14.31 13.64
CA PHE A 301 21.28 -13.64 14.77
C PHE A 301 22.60 -14.31 15.19
N TYR A 302 23.49 -13.46 15.67
CA TYR A 302 24.80 -13.84 16.15
C TYR A 302 24.82 -13.80 17.68
N LYS A 303 25.46 -14.76 18.29
CA LYS A 303 25.63 -14.81 19.74
C LYS A 303 27.02 -15.29 20.12
N GLY A 304 27.64 -14.64 21.10
CA GLY A 304 28.86 -15.10 21.75
C GLY A 304 28.52 -15.96 22.97
N SER A 305 29.30 -17.00 23.20
CA SER A 305 29.26 -17.84 24.41
C SER A 305 30.66 -17.99 24.96
N SER A 306 30.78 -17.96 26.28
CA SER A 306 32.06 -18.22 26.96
C SER A 306 32.49 -19.71 26.89
N ASN A 307 31.52 -20.62 26.71
CA ASN A 307 31.76 -22.06 26.76
C ASN A 307 32.04 -22.68 25.39
N LEU A 308 31.34 -22.22 24.34
CA LEU A 308 31.39 -22.81 23.00
C LEU A 308 31.80 -21.81 21.91
N GLY A 309 32.32 -20.64 22.31
CA GLY A 309 32.63 -19.60 21.35
C GLY A 309 31.39 -18.93 20.74
N SER A 310 31.58 -18.29 19.60
CA SER A 310 30.53 -17.56 18.93
C SER A 310 29.72 -18.48 18.01
N SER A 311 28.44 -18.17 17.84
CA SER A 311 27.53 -18.92 16.97
C SER A 311 26.65 -18.01 16.10
N VAL A 312 26.21 -18.56 14.99
CA VAL A 312 25.18 -17.96 14.11
C VAL A 312 24.00 -18.90 14.03
N THR A 313 22.81 -18.36 14.25
CA THR A 313 21.53 -19.08 14.07
C THR A 313 20.80 -18.49 12.87
N VAL A 314 20.32 -19.35 11.97
CA VAL A 314 19.59 -18.95 10.75
C VAL A 314 18.22 -19.63 10.75
N PRO A 315 17.21 -19.06 11.45
CA PRO A 315 15.93 -19.72 11.58
C PRO A 315 15.14 -19.69 10.26
N TYR A 316 14.41 -20.78 10.00
CA TYR A 316 13.45 -20.88 8.91
C TYR A 316 12.08 -21.20 9.47
N PHE A 317 11.13 -20.32 9.23
CA PHE A 317 9.72 -20.50 9.60
C PHE A 317 8.96 -21.18 8.46
N TYR A 318 8.22 -22.23 8.76
CA TYR A 318 7.37 -22.95 7.83
C TYR A 318 5.90 -22.90 8.29
N SER A 319 5.08 -22.13 7.60
CA SER A 319 3.63 -22.06 7.82
C SER A 319 2.96 -23.28 7.14
N ILE A 320 2.58 -24.27 7.93
CA ILE A 320 1.92 -25.49 7.43
C ILE A 320 0.46 -25.19 7.09
N SER A 321 -0.24 -24.47 7.98
CA SER A 321 -1.62 -24.00 7.79
C SER A 321 -1.87 -22.76 8.64
N ASN A 322 -3.10 -22.24 8.64
CA ASN A 322 -3.48 -21.11 9.50
C ASN A 322 -3.35 -21.40 10.99
N SER A 323 -3.43 -22.66 11.40
CA SER A 323 -3.36 -23.10 12.79
C SER A 323 -2.09 -23.89 13.15
N LYS A 324 -1.19 -24.16 12.19
CA LYS A 324 0.00 -24.99 12.38
C LYS A 324 1.23 -24.33 11.78
N ASP A 325 2.34 -24.37 12.49
CA ASP A 325 3.64 -23.97 11.98
C ASP A 325 4.79 -24.77 12.58
N PHE A 326 5.92 -24.64 11.93
CA PHE A 326 7.16 -25.28 12.30
C PHE A 326 8.29 -24.29 12.10
N THR A 327 9.16 -24.11 13.08
CA THR A 327 10.34 -23.26 12.97
C THR A 327 11.60 -24.11 13.15
N PHE A 328 12.41 -24.20 12.12
CA PHE A 328 13.72 -24.83 12.16
C PHE A 328 14.77 -23.79 12.51
N LYS A 329 15.56 -24.00 13.58
CA LYS A 329 16.52 -23.05 14.16
C LYS A 329 17.93 -23.66 14.18
N PRO A 330 18.60 -23.92 13.03
CA PRO A 330 19.97 -24.43 12.99
C PRO A 330 20.92 -23.41 13.55
N ARG A 331 21.77 -23.83 14.49
CA ARG A 331 22.82 -23.03 15.12
C ARG A 331 24.18 -23.63 14.82
N PHE A 332 25.05 -22.83 14.26
CA PHE A 332 26.41 -23.20 13.89
C PHE A 332 27.39 -22.44 14.77
N TYR A 333 28.22 -23.17 15.53
CA TYR A 333 29.33 -22.61 16.30
C TYR A 333 30.58 -22.51 15.45
N PHE A 334 31.37 -21.50 15.64
CA PHE A 334 32.62 -21.35 14.88
C PHE A 334 33.69 -22.41 15.26
N ASP A 335 33.53 -23.08 16.39
CA ASP A 335 34.41 -24.17 16.87
C ASP A 335 33.94 -25.56 16.35
N ASN A 336 33.35 -25.60 15.16
CA ASN A 336 32.89 -26.82 14.48
C ASN A 336 31.85 -27.67 15.26
N ASP A 337 31.01 -27.00 16.01
CA ASP A 337 29.84 -27.62 16.65
C ASP A 337 28.56 -27.08 16.01
N TYR A 338 27.43 -27.82 16.14
CA TYR A 338 26.16 -27.40 15.61
C TYR A 338 25.00 -28.02 16.41
N ILE A 339 23.88 -27.27 16.46
CA ILE A 339 22.62 -27.73 16.99
C ILE A 339 21.53 -27.56 15.93
N PHE A 340 20.73 -28.59 15.74
CA PHE A 340 19.49 -28.52 15.01
C PHE A 340 18.35 -28.49 16.01
N GLN A 341 17.80 -27.28 16.25
CA GLN A 341 16.64 -27.07 17.10
C GLN A 341 15.42 -26.81 16.25
N SER A 342 14.26 -27.27 16.69
CA SER A 342 12.99 -27.12 15.97
C SER A 342 11.86 -26.92 16.95
N GLU A 343 10.93 -26.04 16.59
CA GLU A 343 9.71 -25.75 17.33
C GLU A 343 8.49 -26.03 16.45
N TYR A 344 7.56 -26.79 16.94
CA TYR A 344 6.26 -27.04 16.33
C TYR A 344 5.16 -26.44 17.17
N ARG A 345 4.22 -25.74 16.52
CA ARG A 345 3.05 -25.15 17.18
C ARG A 345 1.78 -25.51 16.43
N GLU A 346 0.74 -25.87 17.19
CA GLU A 346 -0.59 -26.14 16.64
C GLU A 346 -1.68 -25.59 17.56
N ALA A 347 -2.56 -24.78 16.97
CA ALA A 347 -3.78 -24.32 17.63
C ALA A 347 -4.94 -25.22 17.17
N PHE A 348 -5.53 -25.95 18.11
CA PHE A 348 -6.78 -26.69 17.94
C PHE A 348 -7.96 -25.80 18.31
N LYS A 349 -9.17 -26.32 18.21
CA LYS A 349 -10.38 -25.55 18.53
C LYS A 349 -10.38 -25.03 19.98
N ASN A 350 -9.98 -25.86 20.93
CA ASN A 350 -10.05 -25.57 22.37
C ASN A 350 -8.69 -25.77 23.07
N SER A 351 -7.59 -25.96 22.35
CA SER A 351 -6.27 -26.18 22.93
C SER A 351 -5.14 -25.70 22.05
N ASN A 352 -3.96 -25.45 22.65
CA ASN A 352 -2.74 -25.08 21.98
C ASN A 352 -1.64 -26.08 22.34
N LEU A 353 -0.91 -26.54 21.35
CA LEU A 353 0.27 -27.38 21.49
C LEU A 353 1.51 -26.62 21.04
N ILE A 354 2.55 -26.67 21.87
CA ILE A 354 3.90 -26.25 21.52
C ILE A 354 4.83 -27.42 21.81
N ALA A 355 5.70 -27.77 20.87
CA ALA A 355 6.76 -28.76 21.08
C ALA A 355 8.09 -28.20 20.56
N ASP A 356 9.13 -28.24 21.37
CA ASP A 356 10.48 -27.86 21.02
C ASP A 356 11.44 -29.03 21.22
N PHE A 357 12.25 -29.31 20.23
CA PHE A 357 13.22 -30.39 20.28
C PHE A 357 14.53 -29.99 19.61
N SER A 358 15.62 -30.52 20.09
CA SER A 358 16.93 -30.29 19.48
C SER A 358 17.81 -31.53 19.50
N LEU A 359 18.80 -31.49 18.62
CA LEU A 359 19.83 -32.50 18.48
C LEU A 359 21.19 -31.85 18.27
N ASN A 360 22.14 -32.23 19.11
CA ASN A 360 23.59 -32.01 18.91
C ASN A 360 24.30 -33.38 18.76
N ARG A 361 25.25 -33.49 17.85
CA ARG A 361 25.91 -34.76 17.52
C ARG A 361 27.44 -34.66 17.46
N LYS A 362 28.05 -33.72 18.17
CA LYS A 362 29.51 -33.54 18.08
C LYS A 362 30.30 -34.73 18.68
N ASP A 363 30.22 -34.94 19.97
CA ASP A 363 31.02 -35.96 20.68
C ASP A 363 30.13 -37.11 21.18
N ASN A 364 28.99 -36.78 21.77
CA ASN A 364 27.92 -37.68 22.15
C ASN A 364 26.60 -37.08 21.69
N THR A 365 25.68 -37.91 21.26
CA THR A 365 24.33 -37.42 20.86
C THR A 365 23.65 -36.86 22.10
N SER A 366 23.43 -35.55 22.11
CA SER A 366 22.69 -34.84 23.16
C SER A 366 21.46 -34.20 22.55
N SER A 367 20.33 -34.28 23.24
CA SER A 367 19.06 -33.80 22.75
C SER A 367 18.14 -33.34 23.88
N HIS A 368 17.17 -32.53 23.56
CA HIS A 368 16.02 -32.28 24.41
C HIS A 368 14.73 -32.50 23.66
N PHE A 369 13.66 -32.76 24.42
CA PHE A 369 12.28 -32.75 23.97
C PHE A 369 11.44 -32.06 25.03
N PHE A 370 10.82 -30.94 24.68
CA PHE A 370 9.93 -30.18 25.53
C PHE A 370 8.59 -30.04 24.82
N THR A 371 7.49 -30.21 25.55
CA THR A 371 6.15 -29.99 24.98
C THR A 371 5.22 -29.45 26.03
N GLU A 372 4.31 -28.60 25.60
CA GLU A 372 3.23 -28.07 26.41
C GLU A 372 1.93 -28.13 25.58
N LEU A 373 0.92 -28.73 26.19
CA LEU A 373 -0.46 -28.75 25.69
C LEU A 373 -1.35 -28.10 26.75
N GLU A 374 -1.94 -26.99 26.41
CA GLU A 374 -2.91 -26.30 27.25
C GLU A 374 -4.27 -26.22 26.55
N GLY A 375 -5.36 -26.32 27.30
CA GLY A 375 -6.68 -26.24 26.70
C GLY A 375 -7.81 -26.27 27.69
N LYS A 376 -9.03 -26.38 27.13
CA LYS A 376 -10.28 -26.44 27.88
C LYS A 376 -11.07 -27.67 27.46
N PHE A 377 -11.61 -28.37 28.42
CA PHE A 377 -12.64 -29.41 28.19
C PHE A 377 -14.02 -28.77 27.99
N ASP A 378 -14.32 -27.77 28.84
CA ASP A 378 -15.52 -26.95 28.81
C ASP A 378 -15.20 -25.54 29.31
N ASP A 379 -16.20 -24.67 29.44
CA ASP A 379 -15.97 -23.25 29.82
C ASP A 379 -15.40 -23.09 31.24
N ASN A 380 -15.60 -24.10 32.11
CA ASN A 380 -15.21 -24.07 33.51
C ASN A 380 -14.03 -25.00 33.83
N THR A 381 -13.53 -25.78 32.85
CA THR A 381 -12.51 -26.78 33.10
C THR A 381 -11.32 -26.60 32.16
N ASN A 382 -10.18 -26.18 32.71
CA ASN A 382 -8.93 -26.04 32.02
C ASN A 382 -8.00 -27.21 32.32
N TYR A 383 -7.14 -27.57 31.36
CA TYR A 383 -6.09 -28.56 31.59
C TYR A 383 -4.77 -28.07 30.99
N LYS A 384 -3.65 -28.50 31.61
CA LYS A 384 -2.31 -28.26 31.11
C LYS A 384 -1.45 -29.50 31.29
N ILE A 385 -0.76 -29.91 30.23
CA ILE A 385 0.17 -31.03 30.21
C ILE A 385 1.50 -30.49 29.75
N GLN A 386 2.55 -30.70 30.54
CA GLN A 386 3.92 -30.35 30.21
C GLN A 386 4.83 -31.55 30.36
N VAL A 387 5.68 -31.78 29.36
CA VAL A 387 6.73 -32.79 29.40
C VAL A 387 8.04 -32.16 29.04
N GLN A 388 9.05 -32.35 29.89
CA GLN A 388 10.41 -31.91 29.67
C GLN A 388 11.35 -33.09 29.86
N ASN A 389 12.21 -33.32 28.87
CA ASN A 389 13.20 -34.37 28.88
C ASN A 389 14.48 -33.93 28.20
N VAL A 390 15.63 -34.36 28.71
CA VAL A 390 16.96 -34.14 28.18
C VAL A 390 17.80 -35.41 28.28
N THR A 391 18.63 -35.69 27.30
CA THR A 391 19.50 -36.88 27.29
C THR A 391 20.84 -36.71 28.02
N ASN A 392 21.21 -35.47 28.31
CA ASN A 392 22.45 -35.13 29.00
C ASN A 392 22.22 -33.93 29.92
N ASP A 393 22.55 -34.09 31.21
CA ASP A 393 22.24 -33.13 32.27
C ASP A 393 22.91 -31.75 32.08
N SER A 394 24.08 -31.71 31.44
CA SER A 394 24.77 -30.46 31.16
C SER A 394 24.38 -29.77 29.85
N TYR A 395 23.57 -30.46 29.00
CA TYR A 395 23.23 -30.00 27.65
C TYR A 395 22.62 -28.64 27.62
N LEU A 396 21.60 -28.40 28.48
CA LEU A 396 20.87 -27.15 28.50
C LEU A 396 21.75 -25.95 28.82
N LYS A 397 22.63 -26.09 29.84
CA LYS A 397 23.58 -25.04 30.26
C LYS A 397 24.66 -24.79 29.22
N ILE A 398 25.27 -25.85 28.67
CA ILE A 398 26.34 -25.73 27.69
C ILE A 398 25.89 -24.93 26.48
N HIS A 399 24.68 -25.19 26.03
CA HIS A 399 24.12 -24.60 24.81
C HIS A 399 23.17 -23.42 25.05
N ASN A 400 22.94 -22.98 26.31
CA ASN A 400 22.02 -21.90 26.67
C ASN A 400 20.63 -22.10 26.04
N ILE A 401 20.06 -23.31 26.16
CA ILE A 401 18.81 -23.67 25.46
C ILE A 401 17.63 -22.79 25.90
N LYS A 402 17.59 -22.36 27.16
CA LYS A 402 16.56 -21.48 27.71
C LYS A 402 16.34 -20.21 26.87
N GLU A 403 17.37 -19.69 26.25
CA GLU A 403 17.25 -18.46 25.44
C GLU A 403 16.59 -18.68 24.08
N TYR A 404 16.35 -19.93 23.69
CA TYR A 404 15.81 -20.31 22.37
C TYR A 404 14.46 -21.02 22.44
N THR A 405 13.94 -21.23 23.66
CA THR A 405 12.63 -21.84 23.90
C THR A 405 11.95 -21.18 25.09
N SER A 406 10.63 -21.05 25.04
CA SER A 406 9.81 -20.57 26.15
C SER A 406 9.32 -21.69 27.06
N LEU A 407 9.66 -22.95 26.76
CA LEU A 407 9.08 -24.13 27.44
C LEU A 407 9.87 -24.53 28.69
N ILE A 408 10.94 -23.84 29.05
CA ILE A 408 11.70 -24.09 30.31
C ILE A 408 11.98 -22.80 31.05
N ASP A 409 11.88 -22.85 32.37
CA ASP A 409 12.22 -21.75 33.27
C ASP A 409 13.64 -21.86 33.82
N SER A 410 14.20 -23.07 33.83
CA SER A 410 15.52 -23.39 34.41
C SER A 410 16.31 -24.29 33.47
N GLU A 411 17.63 -24.12 33.42
CA GLU A 411 18.57 -25.04 32.74
C GLU A 411 19.11 -26.13 33.67
N SER A 412 18.73 -26.12 34.94
CA SER A 412 19.18 -27.09 35.96
C SER A 412 18.04 -27.92 36.53
N THR A 413 16.79 -27.58 36.26
CA THR A 413 15.64 -28.32 36.80
C THR A 413 14.57 -28.41 35.70
N LEU A 414 14.18 -29.62 35.39
CA LEU A 414 13.04 -29.92 34.51
C LEU A 414 11.79 -30.18 35.35
N SER A 415 10.65 -29.87 34.73
CA SER A 415 9.34 -30.01 35.38
C SER A 415 8.34 -30.58 34.38
N SER A 416 7.89 -31.81 34.63
CA SER A 416 6.82 -32.44 33.84
C SER A 416 5.59 -32.59 34.72
N TYR A 417 4.42 -32.15 34.20
CA TYR A 417 3.19 -32.21 34.99
C TYR A 417 1.94 -32.33 34.14
N ILE A 418 0.87 -32.78 34.82
CA ILE A 418 -0.50 -32.70 34.32
C ILE A 418 -1.29 -31.97 35.40
N SER A 419 -1.92 -30.87 35.02
CA SER A 419 -2.82 -30.09 35.87
C SER A 419 -4.22 -30.02 35.31
N LEU A 420 -5.21 -30.00 36.18
CA LEU A 420 -6.62 -29.80 35.91
C LEU A 420 -7.14 -28.74 36.85
N GLU A 421 -7.67 -27.69 36.31
CA GLU A 421 -8.34 -26.61 37.05
C GLU A 421 -9.81 -26.61 36.68
N LYS A 422 -10.70 -26.63 37.68
CA LYS A 422 -12.13 -26.59 37.48
C LYS A 422 -12.78 -25.55 38.39
N ASP A 423 -13.48 -24.61 37.78
CA ASP A 423 -14.38 -23.69 38.48
C ASP A 423 -15.70 -24.39 38.77
N ILE A 424 -15.98 -24.65 40.04
CA ILE A 424 -17.22 -25.39 40.49
C ILE A 424 -18.35 -24.36 40.62
N ASP A 425 -18.09 -23.23 41.24
CA ASP A 425 -18.99 -22.10 41.40
C ASP A 425 -18.17 -20.81 41.52
N GLU A 426 -18.82 -19.65 41.79
CA GLU A 426 -18.16 -18.33 41.84
C GLU A 426 -17.06 -18.23 42.90
N ASP A 427 -17.14 -19.02 43.97
CA ASP A 427 -16.23 -18.98 45.12
C ASP A 427 -15.35 -20.25 45.26
N THR A 428 -15.60 -21.27 44.46
CA THR A 428 -14.98 -22.61 44.63
C THR A 428 -14.22 -23.03 43.39
N LYS A 429 -12.89 -23.18 43.52
CA LYS A 429 -12.01 -23.76 42.51
C LYS A 429 -11.43 -25.10 42.98
N LEU A 430 -11.38 -26.06 42.08
CA LEU A 430 -10.62 -27.29 42.26
C LEU A 430 -9.38 -27.23 41.36
N ASP A 431 -8.21 -27.28 41.96
CA ASP A 431 -6.92 -27.41 41.27
C ASP A 431 -6.27 -28.72 41.65
N THR A 432 -5.93 -29.55 40.66
CA THR A 432 -5.34 -30.88 40.88
C THR A 432 -4.13 -31.00 39.96
N THR A 433 -2.94 -31.22 40.53
CA THR A 433 -1.70 -31.37 39.79
C THR A 433 -0.92 -32.60 40.21
N VAL A 434 -0.45 -33.37 39.23
CA VAL A 434 0.58 -34.38 39.39
C VAL A 434 1.85 -33.89 38.72
N LYS A 435 2.97 -33.83 39.46
CA LYS A 435 4.19 -33.21 38.98
C LYS A 435 5.42 -34.03 39.27
N LEU A 436 6.32 -34.08 38.30
CA LEU A 436 7.66 -34.65 38.41
C LEU A 436 8.68 -33.51 38.19
N TYR A 437 9.56 -33.32 39.16
CA TYR A 437 10.75 -32.51 39.03
C TYR A 437 11.97 -33.40 38.81
N GLU A 438 12.87 -32.99 37.92
CA GLU A 438 14.19 -33.58 37.68
C GLU A 438 15.26 -32.55 37.89
N ASP A 439 16.12 -32.71 38.90
CA ASP A 439 17.26 -31.86 39.18
C ASP A 439 18.52 -32.38 38.45
N LEU A 440 18.89 -31.71 37.38
CA LEU A 440 20.03 -32.07 36.50
C LEU A 440 21.39 -31.91 37.17
N SER A 441 21.46 -31.38 38.39
CA SER A 441 22.69 -31.25 39.16
C SER A 441 22.94 -32.41 40.14
N LYS A 442 21.97 -33.32 40.27
CA LYS A 442 22.01 -34.44 41.19
C LYS A 442 22.08 -35.77 40.46
N GLU A 443 22.45 -36.80 41.19
CA GLU A 443 22.56 -38.14 40.68
C GLU A 443 21.58 -39.10 41.42
N ASP A 444 21.30 -40.22 40.79
CA ASP A 444 20.48 -41.32 41.33
C ASP A 444 19.09 -40.92 41.85
N SER A 445 18.70 -41.42 43.02
CA SER A 445 17.39 -41.22 43.63
C SER A 445 17.08 -39.79 43.99
N ASP A 446 18.07 -38.97 44.24
CA ASP A 446 17.93 -37.56 44.64
C ASP A 446 17.63 -36.64 43.44
N LYS A 447 17.77 -37.20 42.23
CA LYS A 447 17.49 -36.48 40.98
C LYS A 447 16.01 -36.23 40.78
N TYR A 448 15.16 -37.12 41.24
CA TYR A 448 13.72 -37.08 40.95
C TYR A 448 12.88 -36.79 42.18
N GLN A 449 11.98 -35.86 42.08
CA GLN A 449 10.98 -35.53 43.09
C GLN A 449 9.59 -35.60 42.50
N TYR A 450 8.72 -36.37 43.12
CA TYR A 450 7.33 -36.57 42.70
C TYR A 450 6.38 -35.85 43.63
N ILE A 451 5.42 -35.14 43.09
CA ILE A 451 4.30 -34.56 43.80
C ILE A 451 3.03 -35.23 43.26
N PHE A 452 2.36 -35.95 44.15
CA PHE A 452 1.07 -36.58 43.86
C PHE A 452 -0.07 -35.57 44.09
N PRO A 453 -1.31 -35.87 43.62
CA PRO A 453 -2.37 -34.89 43.63
C PRO A 453 -2.50 -34.17 44.96
N ASP A 454 -2.38 -32.86 44.90
CA ASP A 454 -2.59 -31.93 45.98
C ASP A 454 -3.99 -31.31 45.82
#